data_fd4b896db6bfeea154c101a2b96b1ca1
#
_entry.id   fd4b896db6bfeea154c101a2b96b1ca1
#
_cell.length_a   1.000
_cell.length_b   1.000
_cell.length_c   1.000
_cell.angle_alpha   90.00
_cell.angle_beta   90.00
_cell.angle_gamma   90.00
#
_symmetry.space_group_name_H-M   'P 1'
#
loop_
_entity.id
_entity.type
_entity.pdbx_description
1 polymer ?
#
loop_
_entity_poly.entity_id
_entity_poly.type
_entity_poly.pdbx_seq_one_letter_code
_entity_poly.pdbx_strand_id
1 'polypeptide(L)'
;MKTRKKLNLLLIGLIISILPTFATSNWVQIGNKMYIDTNSVREENYSDSNYNNFYSVWIKCLNDGSKNFLNSESYYKTKIWFSLQQYYVDCNNKRATWKSYIIYDLKGNVIENKTQNDYNFLFESIAPGTTGDLMYGFVCSGRF
;
A
#
# COMPACT_ATOMS: atom_id res chain seq x y z
N MET A 1 45.88 -29.20 -53.79
CA MET A 1 45.47 -28.00 -53.10
C MET A 1 44.08 -28.22 -52.45
N LYS A 2 44.00 -28.39 -51.13
CA LYS A 2 42.73 -28.59 -50.40
C LYS A 2 42.42 -27.33 -49.66
N THR A 3 41.40 -26.55 -50.09
CA THR A 3 40.89 -25.38 -49.45
C THR A 3 39.96 -25.77 -48.27
N ARG A 4 40.41 -25.53 -47.06
CA ARG A 4 39.60 -25.69 -45.87
C ARG A 4 38.65 -24.47 -45.72
N LYS A 5 37.34 -24.70 -45.86
CA LYS A 5 36.30 -23.71 -45.51
C LYS A 5 36.22 -23.62 -43.99
N LYS A 6 36.53 -22.44 -43.43
CA LYS A 6 36.29 -22.13 -42.02
C LYS A 6 34.79 -21.89 -41.83
N LEU A 7 34.16 -22.75 -41.05
CA LEU A 7 32.79 -22.60 -40.62
C LEU A 7 32.77 -21.62 -39.43
N ASN A 8 32.38 -20.38 -39.69
CA ASN A 8 32.15 -19.40 -38.63
C ASN A 8 30.83 -19.72 -37.94
N LEU A 9 30.92 -20.29 -36.73
CA LEU A 9 29.77 -20.50 -35.84
C LEU A 9 29.41 -19.16 -35.22
N LEU A 10 28.35 -18.52 -35.74
CA LEU A 10 27.76 -17.31 -35.15
C LEU A 10 26.98 -17.74 -33.88
N LEU A 11 27.60 -17.55 -32.72
CA LEU A 11 26.91 -17.66 -31.42
C LEU A 11 25.96 -16.47 -31.30
N ILE A 12 24.69 -16.65 -31.64
CA ILE A 12 23.63 -15.70 -31.33
C ILE A 12 23.32 -15.86 -29.83
N GLY A 13 23.96 -15.02 -29.03
CA GLY A 13 23.67 -14.92 -27.62
C GLY A 13 22.24 -14.39 -27.43
N LEU A 14 21.33 -15.26 -26.99
CA LEU A 14 19.98 -14.90 -26.59
C LEU A 14 20.05 -14.08 -25.27
N ILE A 15 20.11 -12.75 -25.39
CA ILE A 15 20.01 -11.86 -24.24
C ILE A 15 18.54 -11.87 -23.82
N ILE A 16 18.19 -12.73 -22.86
CA ILE A 16 16.91 -12.66 -22.16
C ILE A 16 16.97 -11.40 -21.26
N SER A 17 16.45 -10.30 -21.77
CA SER A 17 16.23 -9.11 -20.96
C SER A 17 15.13 -9.43 -19.94
N ILE A 18 15.55 -9.71 -18.70
CA ILE A 18 14.65 -9.78 -17.56
C ILE A 18 14.20 -8.33 -17.29
N LEU A 19 13.10 -7.94 -17.91
CA LEU A 19 12.45 -6.68 -17.57
C LEU A 19 11.95 -6.83 -16.12
N PRO A 20 12.30 -5.91 -15.21
CA PRO A 20 11.72 -5.90 -13.88
C PRO A 20 10.20 -5.73 -14.06
N THR A 21 9.44 -6.76 -13.70
CA THR A 21 7.99 -6.63 -13.56
C THR A 21 7.74 -5.69 -12.39
N PHE A 22 7.52 -4.41 -12.68
CA PHE A 22 6.98 -3.49 -11.70
C PHE A 22 5.63 -4.05 -11.28
N ALA A 23 5.51 -4.40 -10.00
CA ALA A 23 4.22 -4.79 -9.44
C ALA A 23 3.28 -3.60 -9.65
N THR A 24 2.35 -3.72 -10.61
CA THR A 24 1.33 -2.70 -10.85
C THR A 24 0.39 -2.71 -9.67
N SER A 25 0.37 -1.64 -8.89
CA SER A 25 -0.59 -1.47 -7.82
C SER A 25 -2.00 -1.43 -8.40
N ASN A 26 -2.89 -2.27 -7.87
CA ASN A 26 -4.27 -2.35 -8.32
C ASN A 26 -5.17 -1.56 -7.35
N TRP A 27 -5.32 -0.27 -7.61
CA TRP A 27 -6.10 0.63 -6.79
C TRP A 27 -7.60 0.51 -7.08
N VAL A 28 -8.37 0.04 -6.12
CA VAL A 28 -9.83 -0.06 -6.16
C VAL A 28 -10.43 1.01 -5.28
N GLN A 29 -11.37 1.79 -5.81
CA GLN A 29 -12.08 2.81 -5.03
C GLN A 29 -13.04 2.16 -4.04
N ILE A 30 -12.91 2.49 -2.75
CA ILE A 30 -13.77 1.98 -1.66
C ILE A 30 -14.57 3.09 -0.97
N GLY A 31 -14.28 4.35 -1.26
CA GLY A 31 -14.97 5.51 -0.71
C GLY A 31 -14.72 6.76 -1.54
N ASN A 32 -15.27 7.90 -1.09
CA ASN A 32 -15.00 9.17 -1.77
C ASN A 32 -13.52 9.51 -1.68
N LYS A 33 -12.84 9.56 -2.85
CA LYS A 33 -11.40 9.84 -2.96
C LYS A 33 -10.50 8.91 -2.14
N MET A 34 -10.98 7.71 -1.80
CA MET A 34 -10.27 6.70 -1.06
C MET A 34 -10.16 5.41 -1.88
N TYR A 35 -8.95 4.89 -1.99
CA TYR A 35 -8.60 3.73 -2.80
C TYR A 35 -7.78 2.74 -1.97
N ILE A 36 -8.04 1.46 -2.17
CA ILE A 36 -7.28 0.36 -1.57
C ILE A 36 -6.40 -0.30 -2.64
N ASP A 37 -5.16 -0.59 -2.31
CA ASP A 37 -4.30 -1.41 -3.17
C ASP A 37 -4.54 -2.88 -2.87
N THR A 38 -5.28 -3.57 -3.75
CA THR A 38 -5.63 -4.98 -3.56
C THR A 38 -4.41 -5.89 -3.53
N ASN A 39 -3.33 -5.53 -4.23
CA ASN A 39 -2.09 -6.29 -4.24
C ASN A 39 -1.29 -6.14 -2.94
N SER A 40 -1.66 -5.20 -2.08
CA SER A 40 -1.00 -4.95 -0.79
C SER A 40 -1.63 -5.69 0.38
N VAL A 41 -2.81 -6.28 0.19
CA VAL A 41 -3.50 -7.01 1.26
C VAL A 41 -2.72 -8.27 1.59
N ARG A 42 -2.26 -8.38 2.84
CA ARG A 42 -1.47 -9.53 3.32
C ARG A 42 -1.89 -9.91 4.71
N GLU A 43 -1.95 -11.20 4.97
CA GLU A 43 -2.09 -11.73 6.31
C GLU A 43 -0.74 -11.60 7.04
N GLU A 44 -0.77 -10.96 8.20
CA GLU A 44 0.39 -10.76 9.07
C GLU A 44 0.26 -11.65 10.29
N ASN A 45 1.29 -12.47 10.53
CA ASN A 45 1.36 -13.36 11.69
C ASN A 45 2.33 -12.76 12.70
N TYR A 46 1.81 -12.19 13.78
CA TYR A 46 2.65 -11.74 14.88
C TYR A 46 2.79 -12.87 15.91
N SER A 47 4.02 -13.16 16.29
CA SER A 47 4.33 -14.21 17.27
C SER A 47 3.95 -13.85 18.71
N ASP A 48 3.46 -12.65 18.96
CA ASP A 48 3.03 -12.23 20.29
C ASP A 48 1.55 -12.60 20.50
N SER A 49 1.30 -13.39 21.56
CA SER A 49 0.10 -14.16 21.83
C SER A 49 -1.22 -13.36 21.94
N ASN A 50 -1.19 -12.04 21.86
CA ASN A 50 -2.37 -11.18 22.01
C ASN A 50 -2.97 -10.69 20.68
N TYR A 51 -2.31 -10.93 19.54
CA TYR A 51 -2.73 -10.43 18.24
C TYR A 51 -2.66 -11.55 17.20
N ASN A 52 -3.66 -12.44 17.23
CA ASN A 52 -3.77 -13.50 16.24
C ASN A 52 -4.35 -12.94 14.94
N ASN A 53 -3.59 -13.07 13.85
CA ASN A 53 -4.01 -12.90 12.47
C ASN A 53 -4.74 -11.57 12.16
N PHE A 54 -4.00 -10.57 11.79
CA PHE A 54 -4.54 -9.36 11.18
C PHE A 54 -4.02 -9.20 9.75
N TYR A 55 -4.65 -8.32 9.00
CA TYR A 55 -4.27 -8.03 7.63
C TYR A 55 -3.57 -6.68 7.56
N SER A 56 -2.47 -6.60 6.81
CA SER A 56 -1.91 -5.31 6.38
C SER A 56 -2.51 -4.88 5.05
N VAL A 57 -2.69 -3.57 4.85
CA VAL A 57 -3.23 -3.01 3.62
C VAL A 57 -2.79 -1.57 3.42
N TRP A 58 -2.53 -1.18 2.17
CA TRP A 58 -2.27 0.20 1.79
C TRP A 58 -3.53 0.89 1.26
N ILE A 59 -3.79 2.07 1.80
CA ILE A 59 -4.88 2.97 1.40
C ILE A 59 -4.29 4.24 0.82
N LYS A 60 -4.84 4.69 -0.29
CA LYS A 60 -4.56 5.99 -0.91
C LYS A 60 -5.72 6.92 -0.68
N CYS A 61 -5.47 8.06 -0.04
CA CYS A 61 -6.45 9.11 0.17
C CYS A 61 -6.06 10.35 -0.64
N LEU A 62 -6.91 10.76 -1.58
CA LEU A 62 -6.73 12.00 -2.31
C LEU A 62 -7.19 13.18 -1.46
N ASN A 63 -6.41 14.26 -1.47
CA ASN A 63 -6.81 15.47 -0.78
C ASN A 63 -8.04 16.10 -1.45
N ASP A 64 -9.08 16.32 -0.69
CA ASP A 64 -10.33 16.95 -1.14
C ASP A 64 -10.47 18.41 -0.66
N GLY A 65 -9.42 18.93 -0.02
CA GLY A 65 -9.45 20.25 0.62
C GLY A 65 -10.21 20.29 1.94
N SER A 66 -10.69 19.14 2.43
CA SER A 66 -11.41 19.10 3.71
C SER A 66 -10.49 19.41 4.90
N LYS A 67 -11.08 19.98 5.96
CA LYS A 67 -10.34 20.33 7.18
C LYS A 67 -9.82 19.10 7.95
N ASN A 68 -10.32 17.90 7.63
CA ASN A 68 -10.04 16.68 8.38
C ASN A 68 -8.98 15.79 7.72
N PHE A 69 -8.37 16.25 6.62
CA PHE A 69 -7.34 15.46 5.95
C PHE A 69 -6.09 15.37 6.84
N LEU A 70 -5.88 14.19 7.44
CA LEU A 70 -4.75 13.82 8.30
C LEU A 70 -4.49 14.72 9.52
N ASN A 71 -5.47 15.46 10.02
CA ASN A 71 -5.29 16.40 11.14
C ASN A 71 -4.03 17.28 11.01
N SER A 72 -3.52 17.45 9.77
CA SER A 72 -2.30 18.21 9.52
C SER A 72 -2.54 19.69 9.72
N GLU A 73 -1.53 20.40 10.19
CA GLU A 73 -1.58 21.86 10.34
C GLU A 73 -1.98 22.52 9.00
N SER A 74 -2.68 23.64 9.09
CA SER A 74 -3.26 24.38 7.96
C SER A 74 -2.27 24.67 6.82
N TYR A 75 -0.98 24.70 7.12
CA TYR A 75 0.11 24.96 6.15
C TYR A 75 0.23 23.87 5.09
N TYR A 76 0.01 22.59 5.43
CA TYR A 76 0.17 21.49 4.47
C TYR A 76 -1.07 21.24 3.62
N LYS A 77 -2.25 21.66 4.07
CA LYS A 77 -3.54 21.36 3.42
C LYS A 77 -3.63 21.78 1.96
N THR A 78 -3.07 22.92 1.61
CA THR A 78 -3.12 23.46 0.25
C THR A 78 -2.08 22.86 -0.70
N LYS A 79 -1.08 22.17 -0.16
CA LYS A 79 0.03 21.59 -0.93
C LYS A 79 0.00 20.08 -1.03
N ILE A 80 -0.88 19.40 -0.28
CA ILE A 80 -1.01 17.96 -0.29
C ILE A 80 -1.81 17.52 -1.50
N TRP A 81 -1.27 16.57 -2.26
CA TRP A 81 -1.97 15.90 -3.35
C TRP A 81 -2.71 14.66 -2.85
N PHE A 82 -1.97 13.74 -2.21
CA PHE A 82 -2.52 12.52 -1.63
C PHE A 82 -1.66 12.03 -0.47
N SER A 83 -2.20 11.10 0.30
CA SER A 83 -1.44 10.29 1.25
C SER A 83 -1.57 8.81 0.91
N LEU A 84 -0.51 8.06 1.22
CA LEU A 84 -0.54 6.61 1.35
C LEU A 84 -0.53 6.28 2.83
N GLN A 85 -1.42 5.40 3.26
CA GLN A 85 -1.56 5.00 4.66
C GLN A 85 -1.61 3.47 4.72
N GLN A 86 -0.73 2.88 5.52
CA GLN A 86 -0.76 1.46 5.81
C GLN A 86 -1.53 1.22 7.10
N TYR A 87 -2.49 0.33 7.05
CA TYR A 87 -3.27 -0.10 8.19
C TYR A 87 -3.06 -1.57 8.49
N TYR A 88 -3.18 -1.90 9.76
CA TYR A 88 -3.43 -3.26 10.24
C TYR A 88 -4.89 -3.39 10.64
N VAL A 89 -5.55 -4.44 10.16
CA VAL A 89 -6.99 -4.69 10.32
C VAL A 89 -7.19 -6.04 11.00
N ASP A 90 -7.75 -6.02 12.21
CA ASP A 90 -8.15 -7.20 12.96
C ASP A 90 -9.59 -7.55 12.60
N CYS A 91 -9.77 -8.52 11.72
CA CYS A 91 -11.09 -8.94 11.23
C CYS A 91 -11.93 -9.63 12.31
N ASN A 92 -11.29 -10.29 13.27
CA ASN A 92 -12.00 -11.03 14.31
C ASN A 92 -12.68 -10.10 15.33
N ASN A 93 -12.01 -8.97 15.64
CA ASN A 93 -12.48 -8.05 16.67
C ASN A 93 -13.00 -6.72 16.10
N LYS A 94 -13.08 -6.58 14.78
CA LYS A 94 -13.50 -5.34 14.09
C LYS A 94 -12.74 -4.11 14.59
N ARG A 95 -11.41 -4.20 14.54
CA ARG A 95 -10.50 -3.14 14.99
C ARG A 95 -9.45 -2.85 13.90
N ALA A 96 -8.90 -1.65 13.92
CA ALA A 96 -7.77 -1.29 13.06
C ALA A 96 -6.80 -0.35 13.78
N THR A 97 -5.57 -0.31 13.27
CA THR A 97 -4.57 0.68 13.65
C THR A 97 -3.79 1.10 12.43
N TRP A 98 -3.29 2.33 12.40
CA TRP A 98 -2.36 2.72 11.34
C TRP A 98 -0.94 2.21 11.67
N LYS A 99 -0.20 1.80 10.64
CA LYS A 99 1.21 1.36 10.73
C LYS A 99 2.15 2.44 10.26
N SER A 100 1.89 2.98 9.08
CA SER A 100 2.70 4.05 8.51
C SER A 100 1.85 4.95 7.63
N TYR A 101 2.35 6.16 7.37
CA TYR A 101 1.80 7.03 6.35
C TYR A 101 2.88 7.81 5.63
N ILE A 102 2.60 8.16 4.39
CA ILE A 102 3.44 8.98 3.53
C ILE A 102 2.57 10.05 2.89
N ILE A 103 2.96 11.31 2.99
CA ILE A 103 2.22 12.44 2.41
C ILE A 103 3.00 12.99 1.22
N TYR A 104 2.30 13.23 0.11
CA TYR A 104 2.86 13.74 -1.13
C TYR A 104 2.32 15.12 -1.47
N ASP A 105 3.20 16.01 -1.96
CA ASP A 105 2.81 17.32 -2.49
C ASP A 105 2.23 17.20 -3.92
N LEU A 106 1.75 18.34 -4.47
CA LEU A 106 1.22 18.42 -5.84
C LEU A 106 2.26 18.11 -6.94
N LYS A 107 3.55 18.09 -6.60
CA LYS A 107 4.65 17.74 -7.52
C LYS A 107 5.06 16.29 -7.43
N GLY A 108 4.47 15.53 -6.48
CA GLY A 108 4.80 14.14 -6.22
C GLY A 108 5.99 13.94 -5.26
N ASN A 109 6.48 15.01 -4.61
CA ASN A 109 7.53 14.86 -3.59
C ASN A 109 6.93 14.41 -2.26
N VAL A 110 7.69 13.62 -1.50
CA VAL A 110 7.32 13.26 -0.13
C VAL A 110 7.53 14.47 0.78
N ILE A 111 6.47 14.90 1.48
CA ILE A 111 6.50 15.99 2.46
C ILE A 111 6.69 15.42 3.87
N GLU A 112 6.07 14.31 4.16
CA GLU A 112 6.08 13.68 5.47
C GLU A 112 6.02 12.16 5.32
N ASN A 113 6.74 11.46 6.21
CA ASN A 113 6.71 10.00 6.32
C ASN A 113 6.84 9.63 7.80
N LYS A 114 5.96 8.77 8.28
CA LYS A 114 5.98 8.28 9.66
C LYS A 114 5.61 6.82 9.72
N THR A 115 6.32 6.07 10.57
CA THR A 115 6.06 4.65 10.83
C THR A 115 6.02 4.42 12.33
N GLN A 116 5.02 3.68 12.82
CA GLN A 116 4.97 3.23 14.21
C GLN A 116 5.88 2.04 14.44
N ASN A 117 6.47 1.96 15.64
CA ASN A 117 7.21 0.79 16.08
C ASN A 117 6.26 -0.39 16.32
N ASP A 118 6.71 -1.61 15.97
CA ASP A 118 5.90 -2.82 16.01
C ASP A 118 5.39 -3.24 17.39
N TYR A 119 5.96 -2.68 18.46
CA TYR A 119 5.63 -3.04 19.86
C TYR A 119 4.50 -2.20 20.48
N ASN A 120 3.95 -1.20 19.78
CA ASN A 120 3.04 -0.22 20.37
C ASN A 120 1.74 0.00 19.55
N PHE A 121 1.24 -1.06 18.88
CA PHE A 121 -0.02 -0.91 18.15
C PHE A 121 -1.22 -0.83 19.11
N LEU A 122 -1.89 0.30 19.09
CA LEU A 122 -3.18 0.46 19.74
C LEU A 122 -4.28 0.25 18.70
N PHE A 123 -4.88 -0.93 18.70
CA PHE A 123 -6.03 -1.20 17.86
C PHE A 123 -7.28 -0.50 18.41
N GLU A 124 -7.91 0.30 17.56
CA GLU A 124 -9.15 1.01 17.86
C GLU A 124 -10.35 0.34 17.21
N SER A 125 -11.49 0.34 17.88
CA SER A 125 -12.73 -0.19 17.33
C SER A 125 -13.18 0.62 16.12
N ILE A 126 -13.61 -0.07 15.06
CA ILE A 126 -14.08 0.54 13.83
C ILE A 126 -15.56 0.87 13.98
N ALA A 127 -15.89 2.18 13.95
CA ALA A 127 -17.26 2.64 13.99
C ALA A 127 -17.99 2.39 12.66
N PRO A 128 -19.28 1.96 12.70
CA PRO A 128 -20.09 1.77 11.50
C PRO A 128 -20.22 3.05 10.66
N GLY A 129 -20.24 2.90 9.34
CA GLY A 129 -20.42 4.01 8.39
C GLY A 129 -19.21 4.93 8.22
N THR A 130 -18.07 4.59 8.81
CA THR A 130 -16.81 5.34 8.65
C THR A 130 -15.98 4.80 7.48
N THR A 131 -14.92 5.54 7.10
CA THR A 131 -13.92 5.07 6.14
C THR A 131 -13.22 3.79 6.60
N GLY A 132 -13.00 3.65 7.91
CA GLY A 132 -12.50 2.41 8.52
C GLY A 132 -13.44 1.23 8.30
N ASP A 133 -14.75 1.46 8.35
CA ASP A 133 -15.76 0.41 8.10
C ASP A 133 -15.77 -0.05 6.64
N LEU A 134 -15.57 0.87 5.69
CA LEU A 134 -15.41 0.52 4.26
C LEU A 134 -14.15 -0.31 4.02
N MET A 135 -13.02 0.10 4.60
CA MET A 135 -11.77 -0.65 4.54
C MET A 135 -11.92 -2.05 5.15
N TYR A 136 -12.49 -2.14 6.35
CA TYR A 136 -12.77 -3.39 7.05
C TYR A 136 -13.64 -4.32 6.20
N GLY A 137 -14.76 -3.81 5.67
CA GLY A 137 -15.66 -4.56 4.83
C GLY A 137 -15.00 -5.11 3.57
N PHE A 138 -14.06 -4.37 2.98
CA PHE A 138 -13.29 -4.83 1.83
C PHE A 138 -12.29 -5.92 2.22
N VAL A 139 -11.42 -5.65 3.20
CA VAL A 139 -10.35 -6.56 3.62
C VAL A 139 -10.90 -7.85 4.20
N CYS A 140 -11.88 -7.75 5.10
CA CYS A 140 -12.38 -8.93 5.83
C CYS A 140 -13.41 -9.76 5.04
N SER A 141 -13.89 -9.26 3.89
CA SER A 141 -14.74 -10.05 2.98
C SER A 141 -13.97 -10.92 1.98
N GLY A 142 -12.63 -10.79 1.93
CA GLY A 142 -11.81 -11.52 0.95
C GLY A 142 -12.02 -11.09 -0.50
N ARG A 143 -12.39 -9.82 -0.74
CA ARG A 143 -12.66 -9.27 -2.09
C ARG A 143 -11.40 -8.69 -2.79
N PHE A 144 -10.23 -9.25 -2.52
CA PHE A 144 -8.95 -8.80 -3.09
C PHE A 144 -8.29 -9.89 -3.92
#